data_f141eca574e073d55b0e6c636ce4e302
#
_entry.id   f141eca574e073d55b0e6c636ce4e302
#
_cell.length_a   1.000
_cell.length_b   1.000
_cell.length_c   1.000
_cell.angle_alpha   90.00
_cell.angle_beta   90.00
_cell.angle_gamma   90.00
#
_symmetry.space_group_name_H-M   'P 1'
#
loop_
_entity.id
_entity.type
_entity.pdbx_description
1 polymer ?
#
loop_
_entity_poly.entity_id
_entity_poly.type
_entity_poly.pdbx_seq_one_letter_code
_entity_poly.pdbx_strand_id
1 'polypeptide(L)'
;MKEEITLQVLTLAMLASKGIKVARLAGNRNFSEKNIKEKKKSLKKCGMLSAAIIISAKKALDEGLEVVDFETGKAITYENADKYVVLVDANHRFKAYLELRKSDDEYKGDFYVMYPLQENISIAEMLAEINVATDPWKSADYGKGAAMVIKEKLPLLEAINELT
;
A
#
# COMPACT_ATOMS: atom_id res chain seq x y z
N MET A 1 25.33 -21.99 -2.64
CA MET A 1 25.31 -21.08 -1.49
C MET A 1 24.05 -20.21 -1.58
N LYS A 2 23.33 -20.14 -0.52
CA LYS A 2 22.11 -19.30 -0.51
C LYS A 2 22.50 -17.86 -0.23
N GLU A 3 21.99 -16.97 -1.03
CA GLU A 3 22.12 -15.56 -0.77
C GLU A 3 21.01 -15.15 0.21
N GLU A 4 21.37 -14.45 1.23
CA GLU A 4 20.41 -13.87 2.14
C GLU A 4 19.95 -12.53 1.56
N ILE A 5 18.64 -12.39 1.42
CA ILE A 5 18.06 -11.13 1.00
C ILE A 5 17.59 -10.41 2.26
N THR A 6 18.20 -9.27 2.53
CA THR A 6 17.79 -8.44 3.66
C THR A 6 16.68 -7.52 3.21
N LEU A 7 15.50 -7.70 3.77
CA LEU A 7 14.37 -6.83 3.52
C LEU A 7 14.31 -5.77 4.60
N GLN A 8 14.28 -4.51 4.18
CA GLN A 8 14.12 -3.41 5.10
C GLN A 8 12.66 -2.99 5.16
N VAL A 9 12.01 -3.30 6.27
CA VAL A 9 10.66 -2.84 6.55
C VAL A 9 10.75 -1.67 7.52
N LEU A 10 10.10 -0.59 7.19
CA LEU A 10 10.12 0.64 7.97
C LEU A 10 8.75 0.86 8.60
N THR A 11 8.73 1.58 9.71
CA THR A 11 7.47 2.04 10.31
C THR A 11 7.28 3.53 10.05
N LEU A 12 6.04 3.99 10.20
CA LEU A 12 5.78 5.43 10.11
C LEU A 12 6.55 6.21 11.15
N ALA A 13 6.73 5.63 12.34
CA ALA A 13 7.51 6.28 13.39
C ALA A 13 8.95 6.49 12.94
N MET A 14 9.54 5.51 12.28
CA MET A 14 10.90 5.64 11.75
C MET A 14 10.99 6.74 10.68
N LEU A 15 10.00 6.81 9.80
CA LEU A 15 9.94 7.85 8.77
C LEU A 15 9.77 9.23 9.41
N ALA A 16 8.87 9.33 10.37
CA ALA A 16 8.62 10.59 11.08
C ALA A 16 9.87 11.09 11.81
N SER A 17 10.65 10.18 12.39
CA SER A 17 11.89 10.54 13.07
C SER A 17 12.91 11.15 12.11
N LYS A 18 12.80 10.85 10.82
CA LYS A 18 13.64 11.43 9.78
C LYS A 18 13.01 12.63 9.09
N GLY A 19 11.85 13.08 9.58
CA GLY A 19 11.12 14.18 8.97
C GLY A 19 10.41 13.82 7.68
N ILE A 20 10.19 12.54 7.42
CA ILE A 20 9.55 12.07 6.20
C ILE A 20 8.07 11.83 6.43
N LYS A 21 7.25 12.35 5.53
CA LYS A 21 5.80 12.20 5.56
C LYS A 21 5.34 11.33 4.39
N VAL A 22 4.08 10.92 4.45
CA VAL A 22 3.48 10.10 3.40
C VAL A 22 2.67 10.96 2.45
N ALA A 23 2.88 10.74 1.17
CA ALA A 23 2.12 11.37 0.10
C ALA A 23 1.37 10.30 -0.69
N ARG A 24 0.48 10.74 -1.55
CA ARG A 24 -0.24 9.85 -2.47
C ARG A 24 -0.24 10.44 -3.86
N LEU A 25 -0.54 9.61 -4.83
CA LEU A 25 -0.76 10.09 -6.18
C LEU A 25 -2.11 10.80 -6.24
N ALA A 26 -2.17 11.92 -6.94
CA ALA A 26 -3.37 12.74 -6.98
C ALA A 26 -4.59 11.99 -7.52
N GLY A 27 -4.36 11.00 -8.39
CA GLY A 27 -5.43 10.17 -8.94
C GLY A 27 -6.09 9.24 -7.93
N ASN A 28 -5.44 8.98 -6.80
CA ASN A 28 -5.95 8.06 -5.77
C ASN A 28 -6.73 8.82 -4.70
N ARG A 29 -7.74 9.54 -5.08
CA ARG A 29 -8.45 10.45 -4.19
C ARG A 29 -9.78 9.93 -3.63
N ASN A 30 -10.32 8.89 -4.24
CA ASN A 30 -11.66 8.42 -3.87
C ASN A 30 -11.55 7.29 -2.86
N PHE A 31 -11.82 7.62 -1.60
CA PHE A 31 -11.84 6.64 -0.54
C PHE A 31 -13.26 6.18 -0.28
N SER A 32 -13.48 4.87 -0.34
CA SER A 32 -14.77 4.28 0.01
C SER A 32 -14.84 4.15 1.53
N GLU A 33 -15.86 4.73 2.15
CA GLU A 33 -16.04 4.61 3.60
C GLU A 33 -16.23 3.16 4.02
N LYS A 34 -16.89 2.38 3.19
CA LYS A 34 -17.07 0.95 3.44
C LYS A 34 -15.73 0.24 3.50
N ASN A 35 -14.85 0.51 2.53
CA ASN A 35 -13.53 -0.10 2.49
C ASN A 35 -12.67 0.34 3.68
N ILE A 36 -12.75 1.61 4.04
CA ILE A 36 -12.02 2.13 5.19
C ILE A 36 -12.50 1.43 6.47
N LYS A 37 -13.81 1.28 6.63
CA LYS A 37 -14.39 0.60 7.80
C LYS A 37 -13.92 -0.85 7.88
N GLU A 38 -13.90 -1.54 6.76
CA GLU A 38 -13.42 -2.92 6.70
C GLU A 38 -11.93 -3.00 7.03
N LYS A 39 -11.14 -2.05 6.54
CA LYS A 39 -9.71 -2.00 6.85
C LYS A 39 -9.45 -1.69 8.32
N LYS A 40 -10.26 -0.84 8.93
CA LYS A 40 -10.18 -0.59 10.38
C LYS A 40 -10.39 -1.87 11.16
N LYS A 41 -11.42 -2.64 10.82
CA LYS A 41 -11.68 -3.92 11.47
C LYS A 41 -10.52 -4.88 11.31
N SER A 42 -9.98 -4.97 10.10
CA SER A 42 -8.86 -5.84 9.79
C SER A 42 -7.60 -5.45 10.57
N LEU A 43 -7.30 -4.18 10.64
CA LEU A 43 -6.15 -3.68 11.38
C LEU A 43 -6.27 -3.96 12.87
N LYS A 44 -7.47 -3.78 13.43
CA LYS A 44 -7.70 -4.06 14.85
C LYS A 44 -7.60 -5.56 15.16
N LYS A 45 -8.06 -6.38 14.23
CA LYS A 45 -8.09 -7.84 14.42
C LYS A 45 -6.72 -8.49 14.20
N CYS A 46 -6.05 -8.13 13.13
CA CYS A 46 -4.86 -8.83 12.68
C CYS A 46 -3.61 -7.94 12.58
N GLY A 47 -3.79 -6.63 12.63
CA GLY A 47 -2.70 -5.73 12.29
C GLY A 47 -2.39 -5.79 10.80
N MET A 48 -1.19 -5.41 10.43
CA MET A 48 -0.75 -5.51 9.04
C MET A 48 -0.07 -6.86 8.81
N LEU A 49 -0.52 -7.55 7.78
CA LEU A 49 0.05 -8.84 7.40
C LEU A 49 1.18 -8.70 6.38
N SER A 50 1.26 -7.56 5.74
CA SER A 50 2.32 -7.25 4.80
C SER A 50 2.60 -5.76 4.82
N ALA A 51 3.82 -5.39 4.46
CA ALA A 51 4.18 -3.97 4.36
C ALA A 51 3.58 -3.37 3.09
N ALA A 52 3.21 -2.09 3.17
CA ALA A 52 2.76 -1.34 2.00
C ALA A 52 3.97 -0.88 1.19
N ILE A 53 3.78 -0.75 -0.11
CA ILE A 53 4.86 -0.34 -1.00
C ILE A 53 4.92 1.18 -1.06
N ILE A 54 6.10 1.73 -0.83
CA ILE A 54 6.37 3.15 -0.98
C ILE A 54 7.48 3.38 -1.99
N ILE A 55 7.49 4.57 -2.57
CA ILE A 55 8.55 5.02 -3.46
C ILE A 55 8.88 6.47 -3.10
N SER A 56 10.03 6.95 -3.57
CA SER A 56 10.37 8.36 -3.33
C SER A 56 9.43 9.28 -4.11
N ALA A 57 9.07 10.40 -3.52
CA ALA A 57 8.24 11.38 -4.20
C ALA A 57 8.96 11.96 -5.43
N LYS A 58 10.27 12.09 -5.36
CA LYS A 58 11.06 12.55 -6.49
C LYS A 58 10.91 11.64 -7.71
N LYS A 59 10.95 10.33 -7.49
CA LYS A 59 10.74 9.37 -8.57
C LYS A 59 9.38 9.56 -9.23
N ALA A 60 8.35 9.77 -8.43
CA ALA A 60 7.01 10.01 -8.96
C ALA A 60 6.95 11.29 -9.80
N LEU A 61 7.56 12.36 -9.31
CA LEU A 61 7.61 13.62 -10.05
C LEU A 61 8.43 13.48 -11.34
N ASP A 62 9.55 12.74 -11.29
CA ASP A 62 10.38 12.50 -12.47
C ASP A 62 9.62 11.74 -13.55
N GLU A 63 8.66 10.91 -13.17
CA GLU A 63 7.80 10.18 -14.12
C GLU A 63 6.60 11.00 -14.58
N GLY A 64 6.51 12.26 -14.17
CA GLY A 64 5.43 13.15 -14.59
C GLY A 64 4.13 12.97 -13.84
N LEU A 65 4.17 12.29 -12.70
CA LEU A 65 2.98 12.06 -11.89
C LEU A 65 2.75 13.21 -10.92
N GLU A 66 1.48 13.49 -10.64
CA GLU A 66 1.10 14.47 -9.63
C GLU A 66 1.06 13.80 -8.27
N VAL A 67 1.76 14.40 -7.32
CA VAL A 67 1.88 13.90 -5.97
C VAL A 67 1.31 14.93 -5.00
N VAL A 68 0.53 14.48 -4.05
CA VAL A 68 -0.06 15.35 -3.03
C VAL A 68 0.17 14.77 -1.64
N ASP A 69 0.23 15.64 -0.64
CA ASP A 69 0.30 15.23 0.74
C ASP A 69 -0.92 14.37 1.08
N PHE A 70 -0.72 13.25 1.73
CA PHE A 70 -1.81 12.30 1.99
C PHE A 70 -2.92 12.92 2.82
N GLU A 71 -2.59 13.71 3.82
CA GLU A 71 -3.56 14.27 4.74
C GLU A 71 -4.12 15.61 4.27
N THR A 72 -3.26 16.51 3.77
CA THR A 72 -3.67 17.87 3.43
C THR A 72 -4.09 18.04 1.98
N GLY A 73 -3.64 17.14 1.10
CA GLY A 73 -3.90 17.26 -0.33
C GLY A 73 -3.08 18.31 -1.05
N LYS A 74 -2.13 18.94 -0.35
CA LYS A 74 -1.27 19.95 -0.98
C LYS A 74 -0.31 19.32 -1.97
N ALA A 75 -0.12 19.99 -3.09
CA ALA A 75 0.81 19.50 -4.12
C ALA A 75 2.24 19.44 -3.60
N ILE A 76 2.90 18.34 -3.93
CA ILE A 76 4.31 18.14 -3.61
C ILE A 76 5.14 18.58 -4.82
N THR A 77 6.17 19.34 -4.56
CA THR A 77 7.08 19.85 -5.60
C THR A 77 8.46 19.27 -5.38
N TYR A 78 9.36 19.50 -6.32
CA TYR A 78 10.75 19.07 -6.19
C TYR A 78 11.44 19.66 -4.97
N GLU A 79 11.00 20.83 -4.51
CA GLU A 79 11.59 21.50 -3.35
C GLU A 79 11.38 20.71 -2.05
N ASN A 80 10.24 20.04 -1.93
CA ASN A 80 9.91 19.31 -0.71
C ASN A 80 9.79 17.78 -0.93
N ALA A 81 10.07 17.32 -2.13
CA ALA A 81 9.93 15.90 -2.46
C ALA A 81 10.81 14.98 -1.61
N ASP A 82 11.98 15.46 -1.18
CA ASP A 82 12.89 14.69 -0.34
C ASP A 82 12.33 14.42 1.05
N LYS A 83 11.28 15.13 1.44
CA LYS A 83 10.60 14.95 2.73
C LYS A 83 9.37 14.06 2.63
N TYR A 84 9.13 13.46 1.47
CA TYR A 84 7.94 12.64 1.24
C TYR A 84 8.28 11.32 0.59
N VAL A 85 7.51 10.30 0.97
CA VAL A 85 7.44 9.04 0.22
C VAL A 85 6.00 8.87 -0.25
N VAL A 86 5.84 8.27 -1.42
CA VAL A 86 4.52 8.07 -2.02
C VAL A 86 4.07 6.65 -1.75
N LEU A 87 2.85 6.53 -1.24
CA LEU A 87 2.23 5.24 -1.00
C LEU A 87 1.66 4.74 -2.33
N VAL A 88 2.19 3.63 -2.81
CA VAL A 88 1.79 3.07 -4.10
C VAL A 88 0.51 2.24 -3.97
N ASP A 89 0.43 1.46 -2.91
CA ASP A 89 -0.75 0.63 -2.61
C ASP A 89 -1.24 0.89 -1.20
N ALA A 90 -2.29 0.20 -0.81
CA ALA A 90 -2.81 0.24 0.56
C ALA A 90 -3.27 1.65 1.01
N ASN A 91 -3.74 2.49 0.09
CA ASN A 91 -4.21 3.83 0.44
C ASN A 91 -5.40 3.78 1.41
N HIS A 92 -6.34 2.88 1.19
CA HIS A 92 -7.48 2.70 2.12
C HIS A 92 -7.02 2.25 3.49
N ARG A 93 -6.05 1.33 3.53
CA ARG A 93 -5.50 0.82 4.79
C ARG A 93 -4.80 1.94 5.55
N PHE A 94 -4.05 2.76 4.86
CA PHE A 94 -3.37 3.88 5.50
C PHE A 94 -4.37 4.90 6.04
N LYS A 95 -5.42 5.21 5.28
CA LYS A 95 -6.47 6.10 5.75
C LYS A 95 -7.15 5.53 6.99
N ALA A 96 -7.46 4.24 6.97
CA ALA A 96 -8.04 3.55 8.11
C ALA A 96 -7.11 3.62 9.34
N TYR A 97 -5.83 3.41 9.12
CA TYR A 97 -4.82 3.50 10.18
C TYR A 97 -4.79 4.89 10.81
N LEU A 98 -4.77 5.94 9.99
CA LEU A 98 -4.76 7.32 10.49
C LEU A 98 -6.00 7.62 11.32
N GLU A 99 -7.17 7.17 10.86
CA GLU A 99 -8.41 7.37 11.59
C GLU A 99 -8.45 6.60 12.91
N LEU A 100 -7.95 5.36 12.91
CA LEU A 100 -7.85 4.57 14.13
C LEU A 100 -6.93 5.23 15.16
N ARG A 101 -5.80 5.74 14.72
CA ARG A 101 -4.85 6.40 15.62
C ARG A 101 -5.43 7.65 16.25
N LYS A 102 -6.35 8.32 15.57
CA LYS A 102 -7.00 9.52 16.10
C LYS A 102 -8.19 9.21 16.99
N SER A 103 -8.97 8.18 16.65
CA SER A 103 -10.27 7.93 17.28
C SER A 103 -10.25 6.82 18.32
N ASP A 104 -9.22 5.99 18.36
CA ASP A 104 -9.15 4.85 19.27
C ASP A 104 -7.84 4.89 20.05
N ASP A 105 -7.91 5.39 21.27
CA ASP A 105 -6.73 5.54 22.12
C ASP A 105 -6.08 4.21 22.48
N GLU A 106 -6.82 3.13 22.41
CA GLU A 106 -6.29 1.79 22.70
C GLU A 106 -5.55 1.18 21.53
N TYR A 107 -5.75 1.71 20.33
CA TYR A 107 -5.08 1.20 19.15
C TYR A 107 -3.62 1.64 19.13
N LYS A 108 -2.71 0.69 19.26
CA LYS A 108 -1.26 0.94 19.32
C LYS A 108 -0.50 0.35 18.14
N GLY A 109 -1.19 -0.11 17.12
CA GLY A 109 -0.54 -0.70 15.96
C GLY A 109 0.32 0.30 15.19
N ASP A 110 1.31 -0.20 14.48
CA ASP A 110 2.14 0.57 13.57
C ASP A 110 1.72 0.32 12.12
N PHE A 111 2.15 1.20 11.24
CA PHE A 111 1.97 1.02 9.82
C PHE A 111 3.34 0.73 9.20
N TYR A 112 3.45 -0.40 8.53
CA TYR A 112 4.71 -0.88 7.97
C TYR A 112 4.78 -0.61 6.48
N VAL A 113 5.93 -0.16 6.02
CA VAL A 113 6.16 0.18 4.62
C VAL A 113 7.51 -0.36 4.16
N MET A 114 7.64 -0.55 2.86
CA MET A 114 8.92 -0.97 2.28
C MET A 114 9.03 -0.45 0.86
N TYR A 115 10.27 -0.28 0.39
CA TYR A 115 10.50 0.02 -1.01
C TYR A 115 10.35 -1.24 -1.86
N PRO A 116 10.00 -1.10 -3.14
CA PRO A 116 9.88 -2.27 -4.01
C PRO A 116 11.21 -3.04 -4.06
N LEU A 117 11.11 -4.36 -4.16
CA LEU A 117 12.30 -5.20 -4.31
C LEU A 117 12.98 -4.97 -5.66
N GLN A 118 12.19 -4.61 -6.68
CA GLN A 118 12.68 -4.33 -8.00
C GLN A 118 12.73 -2.82 -8.22
N GLU A 119 13.92 -2.25 -8.34
CA GLU A 119 14.09 -0.81 -8.37
C GLU A 119 13.83 -0.16 -9.74
N ASN A 120 13.99 -0.92 -10.82
CA ASN A 120 13.97 -0.37 -12.18
C ASN A 120 12.59 -0.40 -12.84
N ILE A 121 11.53 -0.53 -12.07
CA ILE A 121 10.17 -0.56 -12.59
C ILE A 121 9.55 0.82 -12.43
N SER A 122 8.86 1.30 -13.47
CA SER A 122 8.15 2.57 -13.39
C SER A 122 6.94 2.43 -12.45
N ILE A 123 6.52 3.55 -11.92
CA ILE A 123 5.35 3.58 -11.03
C ILE A 123 4.10 3.15 -11.80
N ALA A 124 3.98 3.57 -13.06
CA ALA A 124 2.87 3.18 -13.90
C ALA A 124 2.78 1.66 -14.05
N GLU A 125 3.91 0.99 -14.26
CA GLU A 125 3.97 -0.46 -14.34
C GLU A 125 3.62 -1.11 -13.00
N MET A 126 4.12 -0.57 -11.89
CA MET A 126 3.76 -1.07 -10.56
C MET A 126 2.26 -0.99 -10.31
N LEU A 127 1.65 0.15 -10.65
CA LEU A 127 0.22 0.32 -10.46
C LEU A 127 -0.58 -0.63 -11.33
N ALA A 128 -0.15 -0.85 -12.56
CA ALA A 128 -0.82 -1.79 -13.45
C ALA A 128 -0.79 -3.21 -12.88
N GLU A 129 0.36 -3.64 -12.40
CA GLU A 129 0.50 -4.98 -11.81
C GLU A 129 -0.28 -5.12 -10.51
N ILE A 130 -0.24 -4.12 -9.64
CA ILE A 130 -0.99 -4.14 -8.40
C ILE A 130 -2.48 -4.18 -8.68
N ASN A 131 -2.97 -3.40 -9.64
CA ASN A 131 -4.39 -3.38 -9.98
C ASN A 131 -4.86 -4.70 -10.61
N VAL A 132 -4.02 -5.33 -11.41
CA VAL A 132 -4.34 -6.66 -11.96
C VAL A 132 -4.48 -7.68 -10.83
N ALA A 133 -3.57 -7.62 -9.86
CA ALA A 133 -3.57 -8.55 -8.74
C ALA A 133 -4.72 -8.32 -7.77
N THR A 134 -5.19 -7.08 -7.65
CA THR A 134 -6.22 -6.71 -6.68
C THR A 134 -7.55 -6.32 -7.30
N ASP A 135 -7.69 -6.47 -8.62
CA ASP A 135 -8.91 -6.11 -9.33
C ASP A 135 -10.08 -6.89 -8.72
N PRO A 136 -11.11 -6.18 -8.21
CA PRO A 136 -12.21 -6.88 -7.56
C PRO A 136 -13.00 -7.70 -8.56
N TRP A 137 -13.22 -8.96 -8.20
CA TRP A 137 -14.05 -9.83 -8.98
C TRP A 137 -15.51 -9.44 -8.83
N LYS A 138 -16.26 -9.56 -9.92
CA LYS A 138 -17.71 -9.41 -9.87
C LYS A 138 -18.30 -10.64 -9.20
N SER A 139 -19.53 -10.52 -8.68
CA SER A 139 -20.19 -11.62 -7.99
C SER A 139 -20.18 -12.93 -8.81
N ALA A 140 -20.42 -12.84 -10.11
CA ALA A 140 -20.39 -14.00 -10.99
C ALA A 140 -19.00 -14.62 -11.09
N ASP A 141 -17.97 -13.77 -11.05
CA ASP A 141 -16.59 -14.23 -11.14
C ASP A 141 -16.16 -14.96 -9.88
N TYR A 142 -16.65 -14.53 -8.72
CA TYR A 142 -16.33 -15.22 -7.46
C TYR A 142 -16.78 -16.67 -7.47
N GLY A 143 -17.98 -16.94 -7.96
CA GLY A 143 -18.49 -18.31 -8.04
C GLY A 143 -17.63 -19.20 -8.93
N LYS A 144 -17.33 -18.73 -10.12
CA LYS A 144 -16.52 -19.49 -11.09
C LYS A 144 -15.06 -19.49 -10.72
N GLY A 145 -14.52 -18.31 -10.42
CA GLY A 145 -13.12 -18.15 -10.17
C GLY A 145 -12.65 -18.85 -8.93
N ALA A 146 -13.43 -18.77 -7.84
CA ALA A 146 -13.06 -19.45 -6.60
C ALA A 146 -12.98 -20.95 -6.81
N ALA A 147 -13.95 -21.53 -7.51
CA ALA A 147 -13.95 -22.95 -7.81
C ALA A 147 -12.76 -23.36 -8.69
N MET A 148 -12.51 -22.60 -9.75
CA MET A 148 -11.39 -22.86 -10.65
C MET A 148 -10.05 -22.74 -9.95
N VAL A 149 -9.87 -21.68 -9.21
CA VAL A 149 -8.61 -21.41 -8.52
C VAL A 149 -8.30 -22.49 -7.52
N ILE A 150 -9.31 -22.92 -6.76
CA ILE A 150 -9.14 -23.98 -5.77
C ILE A 150 -8.77 -25.30 -6.45
N LYS A 151 -9.43 -25.65 -7.55
CA LYS A 151 -9.21 -26.94 -8.22
C LYS A 151 -7.96 -27.00 -9.06
N GLU A 152 -7.74 -25.97 -9.86
CA GLU A 152 -6.67 -26.00 -10.86
C GLU A 152 -5.37 -25.41 -10.40
N LYS A 153 -5.47 -24.37 -9.60
CA LYS A 153 -4.32 -23.59 -9.18
C LYS A 153 -4.05 -23.67 -7.70
N LEU A 154 -4.51 -24.74 -7.07
CA LEU A 154 -4.37 -24.82 -5.64
C LEU A 154 -2.92 -24.60 -5.15
N PRO A 155 -1.90 -25.27 -5.71
CA PRO A 155 -0.54 -24.97 -5.31
C PRO A 155 -0.12 -23.54 -5.61
N LEU A 156 -0.50 -23.06 -6.79
CA LEU A 156 -0.20 -21.69 -7.18
C LEU A 156 -1.04 -20.68 -6.40
N LEU A 157 -2.30 -21.02 -6.19
CA LEU A 157 -3.19 -20.19 -5.39
C LEU A 157 -2.71 -20.08 -3.96
N GLU A 158 -2.27 -21.18 -3.38
CA GLU A 158 -1.71 -21.15 -2.04
C GLU A 158 -0.49 -20.24 -1.99
N ALA A 159 0.39 -20.35 -2.97
CA ALA A 159 1.53 -19.45 -3.06
C ALA A 159 1.09 -18.00 -3.21
N ILE A 160 0.10 -17.72 -4.06
CA ILE A 160 -0.41 -16.38 -4.27
C ILE A 160 -1.09 -15.87 -3.01
N ASN A 161 -1.90 -16.69 -2.38
CA ASN A 161 -2.60 -16.30 -1.16
C ASN A 161 -1.65 -16.08 0.02
N GLU A 162 -0.59 -16.85 0.07
CA GLU A 162 0.46 -16.66 1.06
C GLU A 162 1.21 -15.34 0.81
N LEU A 163 1.32 -14.95 -0.45
CA LEU A 163 1.98 -13.72 -0.85
C LEU A 163 1.06 -12.49 -0.75
N THR A 164 -0.22 -12.69 -0.83
CA THR A 164 -1.21 -11.60 -0.74
C THR A 164 -1.90 -11.52 0.62
#